data_5dc76b070380ada988c0e0e5edd31503
#
_entry.id   5dc76b070380ada988c0e0e5edd31503
#
_cell.length_a   1.000
_cell.length_b   1.000
_cell.length_c   1.000
_cell.angle_alpha   90.00
_cell.angle_beta   90.00
_cell.angle_gamma   90.00
#
_symmetry.space_group_name_H-M   'P 1'
#
loop_
_entity.id
_entity.type
_entity.pdbx_description
1 polymer ?
#
loop_
_entity_poly.entity_id
_entity_poly.type
_entity_poly.pdbx_seq_one_letter_code
_entity_poly.pdbx_strand_id
1 'polypeptide(L)'
;MFYLALCDDCKNDLQEIMECLGALKKENYRMEIMPYLTGSELIREYEIGRRFNLLVLDMYMEPINGIETAKQIRKIDTTVPILIVTSTIEFALEGYSVNAYRYLLKPIDKKFF
;
A
#
# COMPACT_ATOMS: atom_id res chain seq x y z
N MET A 1 -4.28 10.61 -14.69
CA MET A 1 -3.84 9.24 -14.36
C MET A 1 -3.78 9.07 -12.85
N PHE A 2 -4.33 7.99 -12.36
CA PHE A 2 -4.31 7.64 -10.93
C PHE A 2 -3.25 6.56 -10.70
N TYR A 3 -2.23 6.87 -9.91
CA TYR A 3 -1.15 5.94 -9.63
C TYR A 3 -1.31 5.33 -8.24
N LEU A 4 -1.40 4.02 -8.18
CA LEU A 4 -1.51 3.27 -6.93
C LEU A 4 -0.26 2.41 -6.75
N ALA A 5 0.42 2.56 -5.63
CA ALA A 5 1.54 1.69 -5.27
C ALA A 5 1.02 0.57 -4.36
N LEU A 6 1.32 -0.65 -4.70
CA LEU A 6 0.95 -1.83 -3.93
C LEU A 6 2.22 -2.52 -3.47
N CYS A 7 2.41 -2.61 -2.16
CA CYS A 7 3.63 -3.15 -1.57
C CYS A 7 3.32 -4.33 -0.66
N ASP A 8 3.81 -5.52 -1.01
CA ASP A 8 3.59 -6.75 -0.26
C ASP A 8 4.70 -7.74 -0.66
N ASP A 9 5.40 -8.32 0.31
CA ASP A 9 6.48 -9.25 0.03
C ASP A 9 6.02 -10.68 -0.27
N CYS A 10 4.74 -10.97 -0.06
CA CYS A 10 4.13 -12.24 -0.44
C CYS A 10 3.57 -12.14 -1.86
N LYS A 11 4.20 -12.82 -2.81
CA LYS A 11 3.79 -12.77 -4.22
C LYS A 11 2.35 -13.22 -4.43
N ASN A 12 1.89 -14.22 -3.69
CA ASN A 12 0.51 -14.70 -3.82
C ASN A 12 -0.48 -13.65 -3.33
N ASP A 13 -0.21 -13.00 -2.19
CA ASP A 13 -1.08 -11.95 -1.67
C ASP A 13 -1.08 -10.74 -2.60
N LEU A 14 0.09 -10.37 -3.11
CA LEU A 14 0.23 -9.28 -4.07
C LEU A 14 -0.64 -9.54 -5.29
N GLN A 15 -0.59 -10.77 -5.82
CA GLN A 15 -1.38 -11.17 -6.98
C GLN A 15 -2.88 -11.10 -6.70
N GLU A 16 -3.31 -11.59 -5.54
CA GLU A 16 -4.73 -11.56 -5.15
C GLU A 16 -5.26 -10.13 -5.06
N ILE A 17 -4.49 -9.23 -4.46
CA ILE A 17 -4.88 -7.84 -4.35
C ILE A 17 -4.90 -7.17 -5.73
N MET A 18 -3.92 -7.48 -6.57
CA MET A 18 -3.90 -6.97 -7.93
C MET A 18 -5.11 -7.42 -8.74
N GLU A 19 -5.57 -8.65 -8.54
CA GLU A 19 -6.78 -9.15 -9.19
C GLU A 19 -8.02 -8.41 -8.72
N CYS A 20 -8.12 -8.14 -7.41
CA CYS A 20 -9.21 -7.33 -6.86
C CYS A 20 -9.22 -5.92 -7.45
N LEU A 21 -8.04 -5.30 -7.54
CA LEU A 21 -7.89 -3.96 -8.10
C LEU A 21 -8.08 -3.94 -9.61
N GLY A 22 -7.81 -5.07 -10.28
CA GLY A 22 -8.01 -5.21 -11.70
C GLY A 22 -9.45 -4.97 -12.14
N ALA A 23 -10.41 -5.35 -11.30
CA ALA A 23 -11.82 -5.07 -11.57
C ALA A 23 -12.10 -3.57 -11.59
N LEU A 24 -11.49 -2.83 -10.67
CA LEU A 24 -11.60 -1.36 -10.63
C LEU A 24 -10.88 -0.72 -11.82
N LYS A 25 -9.75 -1.27 -12.22
CA LYS A 25 -8.98 -0.78 -13.36
C LYS A 25 -9.77 -0.92 -14.67
N LYS A 26 -10.56 -1.98 -14.82
CA LYS A 26 -11.41 -2.17 -15.99
C LYS A 26 -12.49 -1.10 -16.10
N GLU A 27 -12.99 -0.63 -14.95
CA GLU A 27 -13.98 0.45 -14.91
C GLU A 27 -13.32 1.82 -15.03
N ASN A 28 -12.06 1.91 -14.62
CA ASN A 28 -11.29 3.17 -14.64
C ASN A 28 -9.95 2.94 -15.33
N TYR A 29 -9.95 3.07 -16.66
CA TYR A 29 -8.78 2.80 -17.48
C TYR A 29 -7.60 3.77 -17.24
N ARG A 30 -7.80 4.83 -16.46
CA ARG A 30 -6.76 5.79 -16.12
C ARG A 30 -6.05 5.48 -14.81
N MET A 31 -6.10 4.24 -14.38
CA MET A 31 -5.44 3.77 -13.17
C MET A 31 -4.23 2.90 -13.52
N GLU A 32 -3.10 3.19 -12.90
CA GLU A 32 -1.90 2.36 -12.99
C GLU A 32 -1.58 1.79 -11.62
N ILE A 33 -1.37 0.48 -11.56
CA ILE A 33 -1.00 -0.21 -10.32
C ILE A 33 0.48 -0.58 -10.42
N MET A 34 1.28 -0.10 -9.46
CA MET A 34 2.73 -0.30 -9.41
C MET A 34 3.05 -1.25 -8.26
N PRO A 35 3.39 -2.51 -8.54
CA PRO A 35 3.72 -3.47 -7.47
C PRO A 35 5.16 -3.36 -7.00
N TYR A 36 5.35 -3.53 -5.69
CA TYR A 36 6.67 -3.55 -5.05
C TYR A 36 6.71 -4.72 -4.07
N LEU A 37 7.83 -5.41 -4.00
CA LEU A 37 7.99 -6.54 -3.09
C LEU A 37 8.60 -6.15 -1.74
N THR A 38 9.18 -4.96 -1.64
CA THR A 38 9.75 -4.46 -0.38
C THR A 38 9.39 -3.01 -0.15
N GLY A 39 9.35 -2.62 1.14
CA GLY A 39 9.14 -1.22 1.50
C GLY A 39 10.30 -0.34 1.03
N SER A 40 11.51 -0.90 1.03
CA SER A 40 12.71 -0.17 0.58
C SER A 40 12.62 0.25 -0.88
N GLU A 41 12.07 -0.61 -1.74
CA GLU A 41 11.88 -0.27 -3.15
C GLU A 41 10.93 0.92 -3.32
N LEU A 42 9.83 0.91 -2.56
CA LEU A 42 8.86 2.00 -2.61
C LEU A 42 9.45 3.31 -2.08
N ILE A 43 10.20 3.25 -0.98
CA ILE A 43 10.86 4.43 -0.42
C ILE A 43 11.82 5.02 -1.44
N ARG A 44 12.57 4.18 -2.13
CA ARG A 44 13.52 4.65 -3.17
C ARG A 44 12.78 5.40 -4.28
N GLU A 45 11.60 4.94 -4.68
CA GLU A 45 10.80 5.63 -5.67
C GLU A 45 10.47 7.06 -5.22
N TYR A 46 10.09 7.23 -3.95
CA TYR A 46 9.83 8.53 -3.38
C TYR A 46 11.09 9.41 -3.35
N GLU A 47 12.23 8.82 -3.01
CA GLU A 47 13.49 9.55 -2.92
C GLU A 47 13.94 10.11 -4.26
N ILE A 48 13.63 9.42 -5.36
CA ILE A 48 13.96 9.91 -6.71
C ILE A 48 12.87 10.81 -7.29
N GLY A 49 11.87 11.18 -6.49
CA GLY A 49 10.88 12.18 -6.87
C GLY A 49 9.53 11.63 -7.33
N ARG A 50 9.33 10.32 -7.32
CA ARG A 50 8.06 9.75 -7.72
C ARG A 50 6.98 10.01 -6.66
N ARG A 51 5.73 10.13 -7.12
CA ARG A 51 4.58 10.33 -6.24
C ARG A 51 3.43 9.44 -6.69
N PHE A 52 2.56 9.09 -5.71
CA PHE A 52 1.41 8.23 -5.92
C PHE A 52 0.14 8.89 -5.39
N ASN A 53 -1.00 8.45 -5.89
CA ASN A 53 -2.30 8.92 -5.42
C ASN A 53 -2.83 8.07 -4.26
N LEU A 54 -2.33 6.85 -4.12
CA LEU A 54 -2.72 5.93 -3.06
C LEU A 54 -1.61 4.92 -2.83
N LEU A 55 -1.34 4.61 -1.56
CA LEU A 55 -0.44 3.53 -1.18
C LEU A 55 -1.23 2.43 -0.50
N VAL A 56 -0.99 1.19 -0.90
CA VAL A 56 -1.53 0.00 -0.24
C VAL A 56 -0.33 -0.80 0.25
N LEU A 57 -0.17 -0.88 1.57
CA LEU A 57 1.02 -1.48 2.19
C LEU A 57 0.62 -2.66 3.06
N ASP A 58 1.28 -3.80 2.87
CA ASP A 58 1.15 -4.90 3.80
C ASP A 58 1.90 -4.58 5.09
N MET A 59 1.34 -4.96 6.24
CA MET A 59 1.99 -4.74 7.53
C MET A 59 3.24 -5.61 7.67
N TYR A 60 3.12 -6.90 7.33
CA TYR A 60 4.20 -7.86 7.52
C TYR A 60 5.07 -7.99 6.29
N MET A 61 6.18 -7.25 6.30
CA MET A 61 7.19 -7.28 5.24
C MET A 61 8.59 -7.28 5.86
N GLU A 62 9.56 -7.75 5.08
CA GLU A 62 10.97 -7.75 5.44
C GLU A 62 11.75 -6.96 4.39
N PRO A 63 12.83 -6.27 4.73
CA PRO A 63 13.39 -6.10 6.09
C PRO A 63 12.67 -5.07 6.96
N ILE A 64 11.83 -4.22 6.37
CA ILE A 64 11.01 -3.24 7.11
C ILE A 64 9.53 -3.53 6.87
N ASN A 65 8.72 -3.33 7.90
CA ASN A 65 7.29 -3.59 7.80
C ASN A 65 6.53 -2.41 7.19
N GLY A 66 5.20 -2.57 7.05
CA GLY A 66 4.37 -1.54 6.44
C GLY A 66 4.35 -0.23 7.21
N ILE A 67 4.34 -0.27 8.54
CA ILE A 67 4.35 0.94 9.36
C ILE A 67 5.69 1.66 9.25
N GLU A 68 6.79 0.92 9.29
CA GLU A 68 8.13 1.50 9.11
C GLU A 68 8.28 2.15 7.73
N THR A 69 7.76 1.47 6.70
CA THR A 69 7.73 2.01 5.35
C THR A 69 6.93 3.31 5.30
N ALA A 70 5.74 3.31 5.88
CA ALA A 70 4.87 4.48 5.91
C ALA A 70 5.52 5.66 6.66
N LYS A 71 6.22 5.39 7.77
CA LYS A 71 6.92 6.43 8.52
C LYS A 71 7.98 7.14 7.67
N GLN A 72 8.74 6.37 6.90
CA GLN A 72 9.74 6.93 6.00
C GLN A 72 9.10 7.76 4.89
N ILE A 73 8.01 7.25 4.32
CA ILE A 73 7.30 7.97 3.25
C ILE A 73 6.69 9.26 3.78
N ARG A 74 6.14 9.26 5.00
CA ARG A 74 5.54 10.46 5.60
C ARG A 74 6.53 11.60 5.81
N LYS A 75 7.81 11.32 5.85
CA LYS A 75 8.85 12.37 5.89
C LYS A 75 8.93 13.13 4.57
N ILE A 76 8.47 12.53 3.49
CA ILE A 76 8.53 13.10 2.15
C ILE A 76 7.15 13.53 1.68
N ASP A 77 6.12 12.73 1.96
CA ASP A 77 4.75 12.94 1.50
C ASP A 77 3.79 12.81 2.67
N THR A 78 3.31 13.95 3.17
CA THR A 78 2.46 13.99 4.36
C THR A 78 0.98 13.78 4.05
N THR A 79 0.58 13.81 2.79
CA THR A 79 -0.84 13.83 2.41
C THR A 79 -1.33 12.60 1.65
N VAL A 80 -0.44 11.77 1.12
CA VAL A 80 -0.88 10.61 0.34
C VAL A 80 -1.72 9.66 1.22
N PRO A 81 -2.91 9.24 0.75
CA PRO A 81 -3.68 8.23 1.48
C PRO A 81 -2.93 6.91 1.55
N ILE A 82 -2.91 6.30 2.74
CA ILE A 82 -2.24 5.02 2.98
C ILE A 82 -3.25 4.03 3.51
N LEU A 83 -3.36 2.88 2.85
CA LEU A 83 -4.12 1.74 3.35
C LEU A 83 -3.12 0.71 3.85
N ILE A 84 -3.25 0.30 5.11
CA ILE A 84 -2.45 -0.79 5.67
C ILE A 84 -3.28 -2.06 5.58
N VAL A 85 -2.72 -3.10 4.97
CA VAL A 85 -3.40 -4.38 4.77
C VAL A 85 -2.64 -5.45 5.54
N THR A 86 -3.34 -6.28 6.31
CA THR A 86 -2.68 -7.27 7.14
C THR A 86 -3.61 -8.41 7.53
N SER A 87 -3.04 -9.52 7.99
CA SER A 87 -3.79 -10.66 8.50
C SER A 87 -4.23 -10.53 9.96
N THR A 88 -3.84 -9.44 10.64
CA THR A 88 -4.18 -9.22 12.06
C THR A 88 -4.47 -7.75 12.36
N ILE A 89 -5.31 -7.49 13.37
CA ILE A 89 -5.57 -6.13 13.87
C ILE A 89 -4.60 -5.73 14.98
N GLU A 90 -3.62 -6.58 15.29
CA GLU A 90 -2.70 -6.37 16.42
C GLU A 90 -1.99 -5.03 16.38
N PHE A 91 -1.67 -4.53 15.20
CA PHE A 91 -0.94 -3.28 15.04
C PHE A 91 -1.81 -2.12 14.55
N ALA A 92 -3.14 -2.24 14.67
CA ALA A 92 -4.05 -1.21 14.16
C ALA A 92 -3.79 0.18 14.76
N LEU A 93 -3.43 0.25 16.05
CA LEU A 93 -3.16 1.52 16.73
C LEU A 93 -1.93 2.22 16.15
N GLU A 94 -0.95 1.47 15.64
CA GLU A 94 0.24 2.06 15.04
C GLU A 94 -0.07 2.80 13.74
N GLY A 95 -1.18 2.48 13.08
CA GLY A 95 -1.64 3.19 11.89
C GLY A 95 -1.89 4.67 12.14
N TYR A 96 -2.27 5.03 13.37
CA TYR A 96 -2.47 6.45 13.73
C TYR A 96 -1.17 7.24 13.65
N SER A 97 -0.04 6.62 13.99
CA SER A 97 1.26 7.31 13.97
C SER A 97 1.71 7.69 12.57
N VAL A 98 1.18 7.05 11.54
CA VAL A 98 1.50 7.34 10.13
C VAL A 98 0.31 7.96 9.39
N ASN A 99 -0.73 8.29 10.14
CA ASN A 99 -1.96 8.86 9.59
C ASN A 99 -2.51 8.00 8.45
N ALA A 100 -2.64 6.69 8.71
CA ALA A 100 -3.21 5.77 7.74
C ALA A 100 -4.69 6.07 7.54
N TYR A 101 -5.12 6.08 6.29
CA TYR A 101 -6.52 6.32 5.94
C TYR A 101 -7.40 5.15 6.40
N ARG A 102 -6.92 3.92 6.22
CA ARG A 102 -7.62 2.71 6.64
C ARG A 102 -6.63 1.60 7.00
N TYR A 103 -7.12 0.70 7.85
CA TYR A 103 -6.43 -0.51 8.23
C TYR A 103 -7.36 -1.67 7.88
N LEU A 104 -6.99 -2.49 6.89
CA LEU A 104 -7.83 -3.54 6.34
C LEU A 104 -7.28 -4.93 6.65
N LEU A 105 -8.19 -5.85 6.98
CA LEU A 105 -7.82 -7.25 7.22
C LEU A 105 -7.88 -8.07 5.94
N LYS A 106 -6.89 -8.95 5.76
CA LYS A 106 -6.92 -9.96 4.70
C LYS A 106 -7.89 -11.09 5.08
N PRO A 107 -8.56 -11.72 4.14
CA PRO A 107 -8.51 -11.48 2.70
C PRO A 107 -9.27 -10.21 2.33
N ILE A 108 -8.77 -9.53 1.30
CA ILE A 108 -9.37 -8.28 0.85
C ILE A 108 -10.53 -8.57 -0.10
N ASP A 109 -11.67 -7.96 0.19
CA ASP A 109 -12.83 -8.00 -0.68
C ASP A 109 -12.82 -6.73 -1.53
N LYS A 110 -13.00 -6.87 -2.84
CA LYS A 110 -12.97 -5.75 -3.77
C LYS A 110 -13.94 -4.61 -3.42
N LYS A 111 -14.98 -4.90 -2.65
CA LYS A 111 -15.93 -3.86 -2.19
C LYS A 111 -15.28 -2.83 -1.26
N PHE A 112 -14.11 -3.12 -0.68
CA PHE A 112 -13.39 -2.18 0.18
C PHE A 112 -12.54 -1.19 -0.61
N PHE A 113 -12.40 -1.40 -1.89
CA PHE A 113 -11.74 -0.48 -2.78
C PHE A 113 -12.78 0.23 -3.62
#